data_ffa8426ebf9240abc5b4644e6989be35
#
_entry.id   ffa8426ebf9240abc5b4644e6989be35
#
_cell.length_a   1.000
_cell.length_b   1.000
_cell.length_c   1.000
_cell.angle_alpha   90.00
_cell.angle_beta   90.00
_cell.angle_gamma   90.00
#
_symmetry.space_group_name_H-M   'P 1'
#
loop_
_entity.id
_entity.type
_entity.pdbx_description
1 polymer ?
#
loop_
_entity_poly.entity_id
_entity_poly.type
_entity_poly.pdbx_seq_one_letter_code
_entity_poly.pdbx_strand_id
1 'polypeptide(L)'
;MTVQIVTDSSCCLPEDVAKKAGITVLDLHVEGEGEEQTTSSLSSLELAASYARLLERGGDEGVLALHLSKQLSATYANACVAAGVFDGQVRVLDTKNIGMVLGFAALNAAEAAQQGADLDAVVAVAEESLQNSSLWLYVHQLDVLRKGGRLSVGQALLTSTLAIKPILQLAEGKLTLAAKTRTQAKAMDRVVNFVRRLVIDEAVQASGNPRAVHIAVHHSDAEEQAVDLSARIGEMVEDLNQLKAPTEQPEPRPHGLRRQVRVETWKSLPQVEVRIVNIPEVLQLHVGQGALGVAATMQGKTELTESAESNEPADKRNTDKKSTDKKKAD
;
A
#
# COMPACT_ATOMS: atom_id res chain seq x y z
N MET A 1 -24.99 -3.60 8.12
CA MET A 1 -23.98 -3.53 9.15
C MET A 1 -22.79 -4.27 8.61
N THR A 2 -21.58 -3.84 8.84
CA THR A 2 -20.38 -4.40 8.21
C THR A 2 -19.21 -4.39 9.20
N VAL A 3 -18.25 -5.29 9.01
CA VAL A 3 -16.98 -5.28 9.73
C VAL A 3 -16.32 -3.90 9.60
N GLN A 4 -15.87 -3.35 10.71
CA GLN A 4 -15.25 -2.03 10.77
C GLN A 4 -13.74 -2.17 10.66
N ILE A 5 -13.12 -1.29 9.85
CA ILE A 5 -11.67 -1.28 9.66
C ILE A 5 -11.08 -0.08 10.38
N VAL A 6 -10.07 -0.32 11.19
CA VAL A 6 -9.31 0.72 11.89
C VAL A 6 -7.80 0.52 11.69
N THR A 7 -7.11 1.63 11.53
CA THR A 7 -5.66 1.67 11.42
C THR A 7 -5.11 2.89 12.15
N ASP A 8 -3.81 3.10 12.10
CA ASP A 8 -3.17 4.29 12.66
C ASP A 8 -2.57 5.20 11.56
N SER A 9 -2.24 6.44 11.93
CA SER A 9 -1.77 7.45 10.97
C SER A 9 -0.48 7.10 10.24
N SER A 10 0.25 6.05 10.69
CA SER A 10 1.40 5.55 9.92
C SER A 10 1.04 4.85 8.60
N CYS A 11 -0.23 4.61 8.34
CA CYS A 11 -0.72 4.03 7.08
C CYS A 11 -0.55 4.96 5.86
N CYS A 12 -0.33 6.25 6.08
CA CYS A 12 -0.20 7.26 5.03
C CYS A 12 -1.41 7.37 4.08
N LEU A 13 -2.59 6.90 4.49
CA LEU A 13 -3.81 7.07 3.71
C LEU A 13 -4.21 8.56 3.70
N PRO A 14 -4.47 9.15 2.53
CA PRO A 14 -5.13 10.45 2.47
C PRO A 14 -6.49 10.42 3.16
N GLU A 15 -6.83 11.50 3.88
CA GLU A 15 -8.05 11.55 4.70
C GLU A 15 -9.32 11.30 3.90
N ASP A 16 -9.41 11.88 2.71
CA ASP A 16 -10.53 11.71 1.79
C ASP A 16 -10.69 10.25 1.32
N VAL A 17 -9.57 9.56 1.07
CA VAL A 17 -9.54 8.15 0.68
C VAL A 17 -9.98 7.26 1.84
N ALA A 18 -9.44 7.48 3.04
CA ALA A 18 -9.82 6.74 4.24
C ALA A 18 -11.32 6.92 4.56
N LYS A 19 -11.81 8.16 4.49
CA LYS A 19 -13.21 8.49 4.74
C LYS A 19 -14.14 7.86 3.71
N LYS A 20 -13.79 7.90 2.43
CA LYS A 20 -14.58 7.26 1.35
C LYS A 20 -14.64 5.75 1.51
N ALA A 21 -13.56 5.13 1.95
CA ALA A 21 -13.48 3.69 2.21
C ALA A 21 -14.11 3.28 3.56
N GLY A 22 -14.56 4.23 4.39
CA GLY A 22 -15.10 3.94 5.72
C GLY A 22 -14.06 3.46 6.73
N ILE A 23 -12.77 3.74 6.49
CA ILE A 23 -11.66 3.37 7.36
C ILE A 23 -11.50 4.42 8.46
N THR A 24 -11.40 3.98 9.70
CA THR A 24 -11.05 4.85 10.82
C THR A 24 -9.52 4.88 10.98
N VAL A 25 -8.94 6.06 10.89
CA VAL A 25 -7.52 6.28 11.12
C VAL A 25 -7.35 6.94 12.48
N LEU A 26 -6.54 6.33 13.36
CA LEU A 26 -6.21 6.85 14.68
C LEU A 26 -4.84 7.54 14.64
N ASP A 27 -4.79 8.78 15.10
CA ASP A 27 -3.55 9.55 15.06
C ASP A 27 -2.57 9.08 16.14
N LEU A 28 -1.37 8.69 15.73
CA LEU A 28 -0.24 8.50 16.63
C LEU A 28 0.17 9.85 17.19
N HIS A 29 0.64 9.86 18.44
CA HIS A 29 0.94 11.11 19.13
C HIS A 29 2.34 11.64 18.79
N VAL A 30 2.42 12.96 18.66
CA VAL A 30 3.67 13.74 18.65
C VAL A 30 3.72 14.52 19.95
N GLU A 31 4.80 14.36 20.71
CA GLU A 31 5.02 15.00 22.00
C GLU A 31 6.27 15.88 21.96
N GLY A 32 6.27 16.97 22.75
CA GLY A 32 7.37 17.94 22.78
C GLY A 32 7.29 19.00 21.69
N GLU A 33 8.28 19.89 21.67
CA GLU A 33 8.36 21.01 20.73
C GLU A 33 9.75 21.08 20.09
N GLY A 34 9.81 21.56 18.84
CA GLY A 34 11.05 21.80 18.11
C GLY A 34 11.93 20.55 17.98
N GLU A 35 13.21 20.63 18.33
CA GLU A 35 14.17 19.53 18.21
C GLU A 35 13.98 18.39 19.24
N GLU A 36 13.15 18.62 20.27
CA GLU A 36 12.82 17.65 21.32
C GLU A 36 11.56 16.85 21.00
N GLN A 37 10.97 17.06 19.84
CA GLN A 37 9.81 16.30 19.41
C GLN A 37 10.10 14.80 19.37
N THR A 38 9.19 14.03 19.92
CA THR A 38 9.21 12.57 19.92
C THR A 38 7.83 12.03 19.62
N THR A 39 7.73 10.75 19.37
CA THR A 39 6.44 10.10 19.07
C THR A 39 6.09 9.10 20.16
N SER A 40 4.81 9.03 20.50
CA SER A 40 4.30 8.02 21.39
C SER A 40 3.23 7.14 20.72
N SER A 41 3.08 5.94 21.26
CA SER A 41 2.11 4.96 20.79
C SER A 41 0.72 5.27 21.34
N LEU A 42 -0.32 4.84 20.62
CA LEU A 42 -1.69 4.81 21.14
C LEU A 42 -1.75 3.96 22.41
N SER A 43 -2.43 4.45 23.42
CA SER A 43 -2.66 3.71 24.67
C SER A 43 -3.74 2.65 24.49
N SER A 44 -3.70 1.60 25.33
CA SER A 44 -4.74 0.57 25.31
C SER A 44 -6.12 1.12 25.67
N LEU A 45 -6.22 2.19 26.45
CA LEU A 45 -7.50 2.83 26.80
C LEU A 45 -8.11 3.56 25.59
N GLU A 46 -7.31 4.33 24.84
CA GLU A 46 -7.75 5.01 23.62
C GLU A 46 -8.22 4.01 22.55
N LEU A 47 -7.44 2.93 22.38
CA LEU A 47 -7.76 1.86 21.46
C LEU A 47 -9.05 1.14 21.85
N ALA A 48 -9.21 0.77 23.15
CA ALA A 48 -10.44 0.11 23.61
C ALA A 48 -11.67 1.01 23.42
N ALA A 49 -11.56 2.31 23.74
CA ALA A 49 -12.65 3.25 23.51
C ALA A 49 -13.00 3.42 22.02
N SER A 50 -12.00 3.33 21.14
CA SER A 50 -12.22 3.38 19.68
C SER A 50 -12.88 2.12 19.17
N TYR A 51 -12.43 0.94 19.61
CA TYR A 51 -12.98 -0.34 19.22
C TYR A 51 -14.46 -0.50 19.67
N ALA A 52 -14.78 -0.06 20.90
CA ALA A 52 -16.16 -0.07 21.38
C ALA A 52 -17.10 0.75 20.49
N ARG A 53 -16.70 1.98 20.12
CA ARG A 53 -17.47 2.83 19.20
C ARG A 53 -17.61 2.23 17.81
N LEU A 54 -16.58 1.52 17.32
CA LEU A 54 -16.59 0.86 16.02
C LEU A 54 -17.52 -0.36 16.01
N LEU A 55 -17.51 -1.17 17.07
CA LEU A 55 -18.46 -2.29 17.22
C LEU A 55 -19.91 -1.79 17.22
N GLU A 56 -20.22 -0.78 18.05
CA GLU A 56 -21.56 -0.18 18.09
C GLU A 56 -21.97 0.32 16.70
N ARG A 57 -21.10 1.04 15.98
CA ARG A 57 -21.37 1.55 14.63
C ARG A 57 -21.56 0.43 13.61
N GLY A 58 -20.79 -0.65 13.72
CA GLY A 58 -20.82 -1.80 12.83
C GLY A 58 -21.93 -2.80 13.12
N GLY A 59 -22.67 -2.64 14.25
CA GLY A 59 -23.70 -3.57 14.68
C GLY A 59 -23.14 -4.91 15.11
N ASP A 60 -21.99 -4.89 15.79
CA ASP A 60 -21.28 -6.04 16.36
C ASP A 60 -20.77 -7.07 15.33
N GLU A 61 -20.68 -6.70 14.04
CA GLU A 61 -20.14 -7.56 12.97
C GLU A 61 -18.61 -7.75 13.08
N GLY A 62 -17.96 -7.03 13.99
CA GLY A 62 -16.55 -7.12 14.29
C GLY A 62 -15.71 -5.93 13.84
N VAL A 63 -14.48 -5.88 14.36
CA VAL A 63 -13.49 -4.86 14.04
C VAL A 63 -12.18 -5.54 13.63
N LEU A 64 -11.65 -5.17 12.48
CA LEU A 64 -10.27 -5.46 12.11
C LEU A 64 -9.39 -4.24 12.38
N ALA A 65 -8.42 -4.39 13.29
CA ALA A 65 -7.44 -3.39 13.66
C ALA A 65 -6.08 -3.73 13.03
N LEU A 66 -5.63 -2.87 12.12
CA LEU A 66 -4.38 -2.97 11.38
C LEU A 66 -3.41 -1.92 11.91
N HIS A 67 -2.37 -2.32 12.64
CA HIS A 67 -1.41 -1.39 13.22
C HIS A 67 0.00 -1.61 12.66
N LEU A 68 0.80 -0.52 12.71
CA LEU A 68 2.18 -0.58 12.29
C LEU A 68 2.96 -1.68 13.02
N SER A 69 4.08 -2.09 12.42
CA SER A 69 4.93 -3.16 12.95
C SER A 69 5.23 -3.01 14.45
N LYS A 70 5.04 -4.09 15.20
CA LYS A 70 5.43 -4.20 16.61
C LYS A 70 6.94 -4.02 16.87
N GLN A 71 7.76 -4.11 15.82
CA GLN A 71 9.20 -3.86 15.92
C GLN A 71 9.52 -2.35 15.87
N LEU A 72 8.55 -1.53 15.47
CA LEU A 72 8.71 -0.08 15.32
C LEU A 72 7.96 0.72 16.40
N SER A 73 6.87 0.18 16.96
CA SER A 73 6.02 0.86 17.94
C SER A 73 5.37 -0.12 18.91
N ALA A 74 5.02 0.36 20.11
CA ALA A 74 4.23 -0.38 21.09
C ALA A 74 2.72 -0.43 20.75
N THR A 75 2.25 0.31 19.74
CA THR A 75 0.82 0.40 19.37
C THR A 75 0.18 -0.97 19.19
N TYR A 76 0.84 -1.88 18.48
CA TYR A 76 0.33 -3.26 18.31
C TYR A 76 0.13 -3.98 19.65
N ALA A 77 1.09 -3.91 20.56
CA ALA A 77 0.97 -4.55 21.87
C ALA A 77 -0.18 -3.97 22.69
N ASN A 78 -0.33 -2.63 22.68
CA ASN A 78 -1.42 -1.93 23.35
C ASN A 78 -2.78 -2.29 22.72
N ALA A 79 -2.82 -2.47 21.39
CA ALA A 79 -4.00 -2.89 20.64
C ALA A 79 -4.43 -4.32 21.02
N CYS A 80 -3.49 -5.24 21.20
CA CYS A 80 -3.80 -6.59 21.68
C CYS A 80 -4.40 -6.57 23.09
N VAL A 81 -3.86 -5.74 23.99
CA VAL A 81 -4.42 -5.54 25.34
C VAL A 81 -5.85 -4.98 25.25
N ALA A 82 -6.06 -3.94 24.42
CA ALA A 82 -7.37 -3.34 24.22
C ALA A 82 -8.39 -4.32 23.63
N ALA A 83 -7.99 -5.17 22.69
CA ALA A 83 -8.88 -6.16 22.05
C ALA A 83 -9.30 -7.27 23.02
N GLY A 84 -8.54 -7.53 24.07
CA GLY A 84 -8.79 -8.62 25.02
C GLY A 84 -10.12 -8.53 25.79
N VAL A 85 -10.79 -7.37 25.80
CA VAL A 85 -12.07 -7.17 26.51
C VAL A 85 -13.31 -7.37 25.59
N PHE A 86 -13.12 -7.72 24.32
CA PHE A 86 -14.19 -7.80 23.31
C PHE A 86 -14.47 -9.23 22.81
N ASP A 87 -14.11 -10.25 23.56
CA ASP A 87 -14.46 -11.66 23.32
C ASP A 87 -14.27 -12.14 21.87
N GLY A 88 -13.17 -11.67 21.22
CA GLY A 88 -12.82 -12.04 19.84
C GLY A 88 -13.48 -11.22 18.74
N GLN A 89 -14.40 -10.30 19.07
CA GLN A 89 -15.00 -9.39 18.09
C GLN A 89 -14.02 -8.37 17.51
N VAL A 90 -12.86 -8.15 18.17
CA VAL A 90 -11.78 -7.30 17.68
C VAL A 90 -10.58 -8.15 17.33
N ARG A 91 -10.19 -8.17 16.07
CA ARG A 91 -8.99 -8.85 15.58
C ARG A 91 -7.90 -7.83 15.30
N VAL A 92 -6.73 -8.05 15.88
CA VAL A 92 -5.56 -7.15 15.74
C VAL A 92 -4.49 -7.84 14.93
N LEU A 93 -4.06 -7.22 13.83
CA LEU A 93 -2.95 -7.70 13.01
C LEU A 93 -1.66 -6.91 13.25
N ASP A 94 -0.55 -7.62 13.50
CA ASP A 94 0.79 -7.07 13.31
C ASP A 94 1.09 -7.04 11.81
N THR A 95 0.95 -5.88 11.20
CA THR A 95 1.14 -5.77 9.75
C THR A 95 2.60 -5.97 9.34
N LYS A 96 3.53 -5.93 10.30
CA LYS A 96 4.97 -5.93 10.07
C LYS A 96 5.41 -4.83 9.07
N ASN A 97 4.57 -3.85 8.86
CA ASN A 97 4.72 -2.80 7.86
C ASN A 97 4.35 -1.41 8.40
N ILE A 98 4.56 -0.40 7.56
CA ILE A 98 4.14 0.99 7.72
C ILE A 98 3.82 1.58 6.34
N GLY A 99 3.36 2.81 6.30
CA GLY A 99 3.10 3.52 5.05
C GLY A 99 1.97 2.89 4.26
N MET A 100 1.94 3.15 2.96
CA MET A 100 0.85 2.67 2.12
C MET A 100 0.79 1.15 1.95
N VAL A 101 1.79 0.37 2.37
CA VAL A 101 1.60 -1.10 2.51
C VAL A 101 0.51 -1.40 3.53
N LEU A 102 0.54 -0.72 4.68
CA LEU A 102 -0.53 -0.79 5.68
C LEU A 102 -1.82 -0.16 5.13
N GLY A 103 -1.72 0.99 4.44
CA GLY A 103 -2.86 1.66 3.81
C GLY A 103 -3.56 0.80 2.76
N PHE A 104 -2.83 0.11 1.89
CA PHE A 104 -3.40 -0.80 0.89
C PHE A 104 -4.10 -2.00 1.54
N ALA A 105 -3.50 -2.59 2.57
CA ALA A 105 -4.13 -3.69 3.30
C ALA A 105 -5.44 -3.25 3.96
N ALA A 106 -5.49 -2.03 4.52
CA ALA A 106 -6.71 -1.46 5.09
C ALA A 106 -7.78 -1.19 4.01
N LEU A 107 -7.39 -0.71 2.82
CA LEU A 107 -8.30 -0.50 1.69
C LEU A 107 -8.90 -1.82 1.19
N ASN A 108 -8.08 -2.84 0.99
CA ASN A 108 -8.54 -4.15 0.52
C ASN A 108 -9.47 -4.82 1.55
N ALA A 109 -9.15 -4.69 2.85
CA ALA A 109 -10.00 -5.16 3.93
C ALA A 109 -11.35 -4.42 3.99
N ALA A 110 -11.34 -3.09 3.80
CA ALA A 110 -12.55 -2.28 3.79
C ALA A 110 -13.44 -2.61 2.59
N GLU A 111 -12.86 -2.86 1.43
CA GLU A 111 -13.58 -3.30 0.23
C GLU A 111 -14.28 -4.65 0.49
N ALA A 112 -13.56 -5.64 1.02
CA ALA A 112 -14.14 -6.94 1.36
C ALA A 112 -15.28 -6.82 2.39
N ALA A 113 -15.11 -5.99 3.43
CA ALA A 113 -16.15 -5.72 4.42
C ALA A 113 -17.41 -5.07 3.79
N GLN A 114 -17.24 -4.11 2.87
CA GLN A 114 -18.33 -3.46 2.14
C GLN A 114 -19.08 -4.45 1.24
N GLN A 115 -18.42 -5.49 0.76
CA GLN A 115 -19.02 -6.59 -0.01
C GLN A 115 -19.73 -7.63 0.86
N GLY A 116 -19.73 -7.44 2.19
CA GLY A 116 -20.41 -8.30 3.13
C GLY A 116 -19.60 -9.50 3.62
N ALA A 117 -18.26 -9.48 3.43
CA ALA A 117 -17.39 -10.48 4.01
C ALA A 117 -17.41 -10.42 5.55
N ASP A 118 -17.38 -11.58 6.20
CA ASP A 118 -17.27 -11.68 7.65
C ASP A 118 -15.85 -11.33 8.15
N LEU A 119 -15.68 -11.23 9.46
CA LEU A 119 -14.42 -10.81 10.08
C LEU A 119 -13.23 -11.70 9.68
N ASP A 120 -13.42 -13.00 9.61
CA ASP A 120 -12.33 -13.93 9.27
C ASP A 120 -11.91 -13.79 7.79
N ALA A 121 -12.86 -13.62 6.88
CA ALA A 121 -12.58 -13.37 5.47
C ALA A 121 -11.90 -12.00 5.26
N VAL A 122 -12.33 -10.96 5.97
CA VAL A 122 -11.71 -9.63 5.94
C VAL A 122 -10.27 -9.68 6.46
N VAL A 123 -10.00 -10.43 7.53
CA VAL A 123 -8.65 -10.68 8.04
C VAL A 123 -7.78 -11.37 6.98
N ALA A 124 -8.29 -12.43 6.33
CA ALA A 124 -7.54 -13.16 5.30
C ALA A 124 -7.16 -12.26 4.11
N VAL A 125 -8.06 -11.38 3.66
CA VAL A 125 -7.77 -10.41 2.60
C VAL A 125 -6.67 -9.44 3.00
N ALA A 126 -6.70 -8.93 4.24
CA ALA A 126 -5.65 -8.06 4.74
C ALA A 126 -4.29 -8.76 4.81
N GLU A 127 -4.25 -10.00 5.31
CA GLU A 127 -3.02 -10.80 5.38
C GLU A 127 -2.45 -11.09 3.99
N GLU A 128 -3.28 -11.45 3.02
CA GLU A 128 -2.87 -11.66 1.64
C GLU A 128 -2.27 -10.38 1.04
N SER A 129 -2.93 -9.23 1.24
CA SER A 129 -2.42 -7.93 0.79
C SER A 129 -1.03 -7.63 1.36
N LEU A 130 -0.84 -7.85 2.67
CA LEU A 130 0.44 -7.63 3.35
C LEU A 130 1.54 -8.56 2.82
N GLN A 131 1.24 -9.83 2.55
CA GLN A 131 2.19 -10.82 2.02
C GLN A 131 2.66 -10.48 0.60
N ASN A 132 1.78 -9.86 -0.19
CA ASN A 132 2.04 -9.48 -1.58
C ASN A 132 2.53 -8.03 -1.73
N SER A 133 3.08 -7.44 -0.66
CA SER A 133 3.50 -6.05 -0.63
C SER A 133 4.99 -5.90 -0.39
N SER A 134 5.53 -4.76 -0.80
CA SER A 134 6.92 -4.36 -0.57
C SER A 134 7.00 -2.88 -0.23
N LEU A 135 7.95 -2.51 0.63
CA LEU A 135 8.26 -1.11 0.97
C LEU A 135 9.75 -0.87 0.89
N TRP A 136 10.15 0.11 0.07
CA TRP A 136 11.51 0.63 -0.01
C TRP A 136 11.53 2.09 0.41
N LEU A 137 12.55 2.46 1.18
CA LEU A 137 12.69 3.79 1.76
C LEU A 137 14.09 4.33 1.49
N TYR A 138 14.19 5.47 0.83
CA TYR A 138 15.37 6.30 0.76
C TYR A 138 15.28 7.38 1.84
N VAL A 139 16.34 7.51 2.64
CA VAL A 139 16.47 8.58 3.62
C VAL A 139 17.66 9.47 3.29
N HIS A 140 17.45 10.77 3.36
CA HIS A 140 18.51 11.74 3.06
C HIS A 140 19.61 11.72 4.13
N GLN A 141 19.21 11.53 5.40
CA GLN A 141 20.09 11.50 6.57
C GLN A 141 19.76 10.30 7.47
N LEU A 142 20.67 9.34 7.57
CA LEU A 142 20.50 8.16 8.42
C LEU A 142 20.48 8.47 9.93
N ASP A 143 21.06 9.59 10.34
CA ASP A 143 21.20 9.94 11.75
C ASP A 143 19.85 10.16 12.42
N VAL A 144 18.84 10.61 11.69
CA VAL A 144 17.46 10.79 12.19
C VAL A 144 16.86 9.43 12.57
N LEU A 145 16.91 8.45 11.66
CA LEU A 145 16.45 7.09 11.93
C LEU A 145 17.23 6.40 13.05
N ARG A 146 18.53 6.67 13.16
CA ARG A 146 19.38 6.13 14.22
C ARG A 146 19.00 6.67 15.59
N LYS A 147 18.79 7.99 15.70
CA LYS A 147 18.35 8.64 16.96
C LYS A 147 17.03 8.04 17.44
N GLY A 148 16.11 7.73 16.51
CA GLY A 148 14.83 7.11 16.81
C GLY A 148 14.91 5.65 17.29
N GLY A 149 16.06 4.95 17.16
CA GLY A 149 16.23 3.57 17.59
C GLY A 149 15.50 2.52 16.75
N ARG A 150 14.92 2.88 15.59
CA ARG A 150 14.13 1.98 14.70
C ARG A 150 14.95 1.35 13.59
N LEU A 151 16.25 1.64 13.52
CA LEU A 151 17.15 1.11 12.49
C LEU A 151 17.87 -0.15 13.00
N SER A 152 17.57 -1.30 12.41
CA SER A 152 18.19 -2.59 12.73
C SER A 152 19.48 -2.88 11.95
N VAL A 153 20.06 -1.87 11.29
CA VAL A 153 21.26 -2.03 10.47
C VAL A 153 22.50 -2.00 11.33
N GLY A 154 23.36 -3.02 11.18
CA GLY A 154 24.57 -3.17 11.99
C GLY A 154 25.50 -1.96 11.93
N GLN A 155 26.30 -1.77 12.98
CA GLN A 155 27.23 -0.64 13.18
C GLN A 155 28.16 -0.37 12.00
N ALA A 156 28.48 -1.36 11.18
CA ALA A 156 29.35 -1.23 9.99
C ALA A 156 28.84 -0.24 8.92
N LEU A 157 27.53 0.06 8.88
CA LEU A 157 26.96 1.08 8.00
C LEU A 157 27.16 2.49 8.58
N LEU A 158 27.22 2.57 9.89
CA LEU A 158 27.28 3.82 10.64
C LEU A 158 28.71 4.40 10.76
N THR A 159 29.72 3.56 10.56
CA THR A 159 31.15 3.93 10.67
C THR A 159 31.78 4.26 9.32
N SER A 160 31.03 4.15 8.21
CA SER A 160 31.55 4.48 6.90
C SER A 160 31.71 5.99 6.74
N THR A 161 32.97 6.44 6.61
CA THR A 161 33.34 7.83 6.30
C THR A 161 32.95 8.25 4.87
N LEU A 162 32.42 7.32 4.07
CA LEU A 162 31.94 7.57 2.71
C LEU A 162 30.49 8.04 2.76
N ALA A 163 30.19 9.10 2.01
CA ALA A 163 28.82 9.59 1.81
C ALA A 163 27.98 8.52 1.10
N ILE A 164 27.40 7.60 1.87
CA ILE A 164 26.50 6.55 1.36
C ILE A 164 25.06 7.04 1.41
N LYS A 165 24.32 6.81 0.34
CA LYS A 165 22.88 7.02 0.23
C LYS A 165 22.20 5.65 0.24
N PRO A 166 21.75 5.18 1.38
CA PRO A 166 21.15 3.84 1.52
C PRO A 166 19.71 3.80 1.02
N ILE A 167 19.30 2.65 0.55
CA ILE A 167 17.92 2.27 0.40
C ILE A 167 17.64 1.21 1.45
N LEU A 168 16.65 1.47 2.27
CA LEU A 168 16.13 0.54 3.26
C LEU A 168 14.92 -0.20 2.70
N GLN A 169 14.61 -1.35 3.27
CA GLN A 169 13.37 -2.06 3.06
C GLN A 169 12.82 -2.51 4.40
N LEU A 170 11.52 -2.67 4.46
CA LEU A 170 10.89 -3.31 5.60
C LEU A 170 10.84 -4.82 5.35
N ALA A 171 11.50 -5.58 6.22
CA ALA A 171 11.54 -7.04 6.17
C ALA A 171 11.28 -7.60 7.57
N GLU A 172 10.28 -8.47 7.69
CA GLU A 172 9.84 -9.05 8.98
C GLU A 172 9.63 -7.98 10.07
N GLY A 173 9.06 -6.86 9.68
CA GLY A 173 8.74 -5.74 10.58
C GLY A 173 9.90 -4.83 10.93
N LYS A 174 11.10 -5.03 10.39
CA LYS A 174 12.31 -4.26 10.70
C LYS A 174 12.85 -3.54 9.47
N LEU A 175 13.36 -2.33 9.68
CA LEU A 175 14.09 -1.62 8.64
C LEU A 175 15.47 -2.26 8.45
N THR A 176 15.70 -2.80 7.26
CA THR A 176 16.93 -3.47 6.84
C THR A 176 17.51 -2.79 5.61
N LEU A 177 18.79 -3.02 5.32
CA LEU A 177 19.44 -2.44 4.15
C LEU A 177 19.11 -3.24 2.89
N ALA A 178 18.43 -2.62 1.92
CA ALA A 178 18.19 -3.20 0.60
C ALA A 178 19.33 -2.94 -0.38
N ALA A 179 19.89 -1.71 -0.38
CA ALA A 179 20.99 -1.34 -1.27
C ALA A 179 21.80 -0.16 -0.72
N LYS A 180 23.05 -0.03 -1.23
CA LYS A 180 23.95 1.11 -0.99
C LYS A 180 24.18 1.84 -2.30
N THR A 181 24.03 3.15 -2.29
CA THR A 181 24.32 4.01 -3.44
C THR A 181 25.19 5.18 -2.99
N ARG A 182 25.73 5.95 -3.92
CA ARG A 182 26.57 7.13 -3.62
C ARG A 182 25.86 8.45 -3.91
N THR A 183 24.76 8.42 -4.70
CA THR A 183 23.99 9.61 -5.06
C THR A 183 22.50 9.29 -4.96
N GLN A 184 21.71 10.33 -4.77
CA GLN A 184 20.23 10.20 -4.76
C GLN A 184 19.72 9.69 -6.11
N ALA A 185 20.25 10.20 -7.24
CA ALA A 185 19.84 9.73 -8.57
C ALA A 185 20.02 8.21 -8.72
N LYS A 186 21.20 7.66 -8.30
CA LYS A 186 21.44 6.21 -8.31
C LYS A 186 20.54 5.45 -7.32
N ALA A 187 20.12 6.09 -6.23
CA ALA A 187 19.15 5.49 -5.32
C ALA A 187 17.79 5.36 -6.00
N MET A 188 17.33 6.41 -6.67
CA MET A 188 16.05 6.37 -7.40
C MET A 188 16.11 5.35 -8.55
N ASP A 189 17.19 5.30 -9.34
CA ASP A 189 17.39 4.23 -10.35
C ASP A 189 17.24 2.83 -9.75
N ARG A 190 17.78 2.65 -8.54
CA ARG A 190 17.71 1.35 -7.86
C ARG A 190 16.30 1.01 -7.39
N VAL A 191 15.55 2.00 -6.88
CA VAL A 191 14.15 1.83 -6.48
C VAL A 191 13.28 1.49 -7.70
N VAL A 192 13.42 2.22 -8.81
CA VAL A 192 12.75 1.89 -10.08
C VAL A 192 13.04 0.46 -10.52
N ASN A 193 14.30 0.00 -10.38
CA ASN A 193 14.67 -1.38 -10.69
C ASN A 193 14.05 -2.42 -9.74
N PHE A 194 13.80 -2.08 -8.47
CA PHE A 194 13.06 -2.97 -7.57
C PHE A 194 11.59 -3.09 -8.01
N VAL A 195 10.94 -1.98 -8.31
CA VAL A 195 9.58 -1.96 -8.86
C VAL A 195 9.50 -2.74 -10.17
N ARG A 196 10.45 -2.52 -11.09
CA ARG A 196 10.53 -3.25 -12.37
C ARG A 196 10.56 -4.76 -12.16
N ARG A 197 11.37 -5.23 -11.22
CA ARG A 197 11.43 -6.68 -10.90
C ARG A 197 10.10 -7.19 -10.38
N LEU A 198 9.47 -6.47 -9.45
CA LEU A 198 8.17 -6.84 -8.90
C LEU A 198 7.12 -6.99 -10.02
N VAL A 199 7.05 -6.03 -10.97
CA VAL A 199 6.13 -6.07 -12.11
C VAL A 199 6.42 -7.26 -13.03
N ILE A 200 7.69 -7.54 -13.32
CA ILE A 200 8.09 -8.67 -14.15
C ILE A 200 7.80 -10.01 -13.44
N ASP A 201 8.15 -10.11 -12.16
CA ASP A 201 7.92 -11.34 -11.38
C ASP A 201 6.43 -11.69 -11.34
N GLU A 202 5.55 -10.69 -11.14
CA GLU A 202 4.10 -10.89 -11.20
C GLU A 202 3.65 -11.34 -12.60
N ALA A 203 4.11 -10.67 -13.66
CA ALA A 203 3.78 -11.02 -15.05
C ALA A 203 4.18 -12.46 -15.42
N VAL A 204 5.33 -12.91 -14.93
CA VAL A 204 5.86 -14.27 -15.17
C VAL A 204 5.08 -15.32 -14.37
N GLN A 205 4.81 -15.06 -13.08
CA GLN A 205 4.14 -16.00 -12.19
C GLN A 205 2.67 -16.19 -12.53
N ALA A 206 2.00 -15.12 -12.95
CA ALA A 206 0.56 -15.14 -13.24
C ALA A 206 0.18 -15.88 -14.51
N SER A 207 1.13 -16.35 -15.32
CA SER A 207 0.90 -17.16 -16.51
C SER A 207 -0.10 -16.58 -17.54
N GLY A 208 -0.26 -15.24 -17.55
CA GLY A 208 -1.11 -14.50 -18.50
C GLY A 208 -2.32 -13.80 -17.89
N ASN A 209 -2.54 -13.91 -16.59
CA ASN A 209 -3.56 -13.15 -15.86
C ASN A 209 -2.95 -12.47 -14.60
N PRO A 210 -2.06 -11.48 -14.77
CA PRO A 210 -1.40 -10.83 -13.64
C PRO A 210 -2.39 -10.01 -12.82
N ARG A 211 -2.13 -9.95 -11.52
CA ARG A 211 -2.85 -9.07 -10.59
C ARG A 211 -2.46 -7.62 -10.86
N ALA A 212 -3.35 -6.68 -10.60
CA ALA A 212 -3.00 -5.26 -10.65
C ALA A 212 -1.91 -4.93 -9.61
N VAL A 213 -1.03 -3.99 -9.94
CA VAL A 213 0.03 -3.50 -9.05
C VAL A 213 -0.29 -2.05 -8.68
N HIS A 214 -0.57 -1.81 -7.41
CA HIS A 214 -0.76 -0.47 -6.88
C HIS A 214 0.51 0.01 -6.21
N ILE A 215 0.95 1.20 -6.60
CA ILE A 215 2.20 1.82 -6.12
C ILE A 215 1.86 3.14 -5.44
N ALA A 216 2.46 3.39 -4.27
CA ALA A 216 2.44 4.69 -3.63
C ALA A 216 3.88 5.21 -3.48
N VAL A 217 4.13 6.39 -4.04
CA VAL A 217 5.37 7.13 -3.86
C VAL A 217 5.16 8.08 -2.69
N HIS A 218 5.86 7.83 -1.59
CA HIS A 218 5.81 8.65 -0.37
C HIS A 218 6.88 9.74 -0.42
N HIS A 219 6.58 10.92 0.13
CA HIS A 219 7.59 11.97 0.31
C HIS A 219 7.44 12.70 1.65
N SER A 220 8.56 13.21 2.15
CA SER A 220 8.64 14.13 3.28
C SER A 220 9.26 15.43 2.78
N ASP A 221 8.44 16.47 2.56
CA ASP A 221 8.85 17.75 1.99
C ASP A 221 9.73 17.61 0.71
N ALA A 222 9.37 16.67 -0.15
CA ALA A 222 10.14 16.32 -1.37
C ALA A 222 9.19 16.01 -2.55
N GLU A 223 8.17 16.85 -2.75
CA GLU A 223 7.12 16.60 -3.75
C GLU A 223 7.67 16.54 -5.19
N GLU A 224 8.55 17.48 -5.57
CA GLU A 224 9.19 17.46 -6.90
C GLU A 224 9.91 16.13 -7.18
N GLN A 225 10.65 15.63 -6.19
CA GLN A 225 11.38 14.38 -6.32
C GLN A 225 10.43 13.16 -6.35
N ALA A 226 9.28 13.24 -5.66
CA ALA A 226 8.25 12.21 -5.73
C ALA A 226 7.57 12.19 -7.11
N VAL A 227 7.30 13.36 -7.69
CA VAL A 227 6.77 13.49 -9.05
C VAL A 227 7.78 12.92 -10.07
N ASP A 228 9.07 13.28 -9.99
CA ASP A 228 10.11 12.71 -10.85
C ASP A 228 10.18 11.17 -10.72
N LEU A 229 10.18 10.65 -9.49
CA LEU A 229 10.21 9.21 -9.26
C LEU A 229 8.96 8.50 -9.82
N SER A 230 7.78 9.11 -9.65
CA SER A 230 6.52 8.60 -10.20
C SER A 230 6.55 8.55 -11.73
N ALA A 231 7.04 9.63 -12.38
CA ALA A 231 7.19 9.68 -13.82
C ALA A 231 8.15 8.59 -14.34
N ARG A 232 9.30 8.40 -13.69
CA ARG A 232 10.28 7.37 -14.04
C ARG A 232 9.74 5.94 -13.87
N ILE A 233 8.86 5.71 -12.88
CA ILE A 233 8.14 4.43 -12.74
C ILE A 233 7.18 4.26 -13.92
N GLY A 234 6.44 5.30 -14.31
CA GLY A 234 5.57 5.28 -15.48
C GLY A 234 6.31 4.97 -16.78
N GLU A 235 7.41 5.67 -17.06
CA GLU A 235 8.29 5.43 -18.20
C GLU A 235 8.82 3.98 -18.23
N MET A 236 9.22 3.45 -17.09
CA MET A 236 9.68 2.07 -16.96
C MET A 236 8.57 1.06 -17.31
N VAL A 237 7.32 1.33 -16.93
CA VAL A 237 6.16 0.47 -17.29
C VAL A 237 5.88 0.56 -18.78
N GLU A 238 5.94 1.76 -19.37
CA GLU A 238 5.79 1.97 -20.82
C GLU A 238 6.88 1.22 -21.61
N ASP A 239 8.13 1.31 -21.17
CA ASP A 239 9.24 0.56 -21.76
C ASP A 239 8.99 -0.95 -21.73
N LEU A 240 8.50 -1.48 -20.59
CA LEU A 240 8.15 -2.89 -20.48
C LEU A 240 7.02 -3.30 -21.43
N ASN A 241 6.01 -2.45 -21.63
CA ASN A 241 4.92 -2.68 -22.57
C ASN A 241 5.38 -2.69 -24.04
N GLN A 242 6.42 -1.90 -24.36
CA GLN A 242 7.00 -1.86 -25.70
C GLN A 242 7.92 -3.05 -25.99
N LEU A 243 8.53 -3.62 -24.94
CA LEU A 243 9.27 -4.87 -25.03
C LEU A 243 8.27 -6.00 -25.28
N LYS A 244 7.96 -6.27 -26.57
CA LYS A 244 7.22 -7.50 -26.93
C LYS A 244 7.90 -8.67 -26.25
N ALA A 245 7.11 -9.47 -25.52
CA ALA A 245 7.62 -10.73 -24.97
C ALA A 245 8.46 -11.44 -26.04
N PRO A 246 9.73 -11.84 -25.75
CA PRO A 246 10.55 -12.51 -26.74
C PRO A 246 9.83 -13.79 -27.17
N THR A 247 9.24 -13.77 -28.37
CA THR A 247 8.49 -14.90 -28.93
C THR A 247 9.41 -15.98 -29.53
N GLU A 248 10.73 -15.73 -29.54
CA GLU A 248 11.68 -16.67 -30.08
C GLU A 248 12.74 -17.06 -29.06
N GLN A 249 12.86 -18.38 -28.84
CA GLN A 249 14.02 -18.90 -28.10
C GLN A 249 15.26 -18.56 -28.93
N PRO A 250 16.28 -17.93 -28.33
CA PRO A 250 17.53 -17.66 -29.04
C PRO A 250 18.13 -19.02 -29.48
N GLU A 251 18.42 -19.15 -30.77
CA GLU A 251 19.12 -20.32 -31.32
C GLU A 251 20.36 -20.66 -30.48
N PRO A 252 20.65 -21.95 -30.26
CA PRO A 252 21.78 -22.36 -29.45
C PRO A 252 23.11 -22.00 -30.18
N ARG A 253 23.83 -21.01 -29.66
CA ARG A 253 25.18 -20.68 -30.12
C ARG A 253 26.18 -21.73 -29.59
N PRO A 254 27.12 -22.21 -30.42
CA PRO A 254 28.09 -23.20 -30.00
C PRO A 254 29.18 -22.60 -29.10
N HIS A 255 29.41 -23.27 -27.98
CA HIS A 255 30.57 -23.27 -27.08
C HIS A 255 31.21 -21.96 -26.60
N GLY A 256 31.00 -21.63 -25.33
CA GLY A 256 31.76 -20.66 -24.54
C GLY A 256 30.98 -20.28 -23.30
N LEU A 257 31.61 -20.26 -22.13
CA LEU A 257 31.13 -19.99 -20.78
C LEU A 257 29.85 -19.12 -20.72
N ARG A 258 28.71 -19.74 -20.45
CA ARG A 258 27.40 -19.10 -20.40
C ARG A 258 27.07 -18.65 -18.98
N ARG A 259 27.07 -17.33 -18.78
CA ARG A 259 26.12 -16.73 -17.85
C ARG A 259 24.75 -16.88 -18.54
N GLN A 260 23.92 -17.84 -18.10
CA GLN A 260 22.56 -17.97 -18.58
C GLN A 260 21.80 -16.68 -18.20
N VAL A 261 21.63 -15.79 -19.17
CA VAL A 261 20.63 -14.73 -19.07
C VAL A 261 19.30 -15.44 -19.23
N ARG A 262 18.60 -15.65 -18.12
CA ARG A 262 17.23 -16.14 -18.13
C ARG A 262 16.41 -15.06 -18.81
N VAL A 263 16.01 -15.29 -20.06
CA VAL A 263 15.05 -14.42 -20.75
C VAL A 263 13.70 -14.72 -20.09
N GLU A 264 13.27 -13.84 -19.23
CA GLU A 264 11.96 -13.93 -18.61
C GLU A 264 10.92 -13.57 -19.68
N THR A 265 10.01 -14.50 -19.95
CA THR A 265 8.93 -14.31 -20.92
C THR A 265 7.62 -14.16 -20.15
N TRP A 266 6.83 -13.15 -20.50
CA TRP A 266 5.49 -12.93 -19.97
C TRP A 266 4.48 -12.83 -21.11
N LYS A 267 3.22 -13.21 -20.85
CA LYS A 267 2.12 -13.11 -21.81
C LYS A 267 1.42 -11.75 -21.75
N SER A 268 1.31 -11.19 -20.57
CA SER A 268 0.74 -9.87 -20.30
C SER A 268 1.43 -9.25 -19.10
N LEU A 269 1.51 -7.92 -19.07
CA LEU A 269 1.95 -7.18 -17.90
C LEU A 269 0.76 -6.84 -17.01
N PRO A 270 0.98 -6.68 -15.68
CA PRO A 270 -0.03 -6.16 -14.78
C PRO A 270 -0.41 -4.72 -15.14
N GLN A 271 -1.64 -4.35 -14.87
CA GLN A 271 -2.00 -2.93 -14.78
C GLN A 271 -1.24 -2.32 -13.60
N VAL A 272 -0.60 -1.18 -13.81
CA VAL A 272 0.17 -0.48 -12.77
C VAL A 272 -0.45 0.88 -12.52
N GLU A 273 -0.82 1.15 -11.28
CA GLU A 273 -1.34 2.44 -10.84
C GLU A 273 -0.36 3.08 -9.87
N VAL A 274 -0.01 4.34 -10.10
CA VAL A 274 0.93 5.08 -9.25
C VAL A 274 0.23 6.28 -8.65
N ARG A 275 0.36 6.45 -7.33
CA ARG A 275 -0.10 7.64 -6.61
C ARG A 275 1.03 8.23 -5.77
N ILE A 276 0.96 9.52 -5.53
CA ILE A 276 1.89 10.23 -4.64
C ILE A 276 1.16 10.50 -3.33
N VAL A 277 1.83 10.26 -2.21
CA VAL A 277 1.30 10.47 -0.87
C VAL A 277 2.33 11.17 0.02
N ASN A 278 1.85 12.05 0.87
CA ASN A 278 2.69 12.69 1.87
C ASN A 278 2.98 11.73 3.03
N ILE A 279 4.16 11.79 3.59
CA ILE A 279 4.50 11.11 4.85
C ILE A 279 3.95 11.97 5.99
N PRO A 280 3.09 11.43 6.89
CA PRO A 280 2.55 12.20 8.01
C PRO A 280 3.64 12.62 9.00
N GLU A 281 3.42 13.72 9.74
CA GLU A 281 4.38 14.32 10.65
C GLU A 281 5.00 13.30 11.62
N VAL A 282 4.19 12.42 12.18
CA VAL A 282 4.64 11.37 13.10
C VAL A 282 5.73 10.47 12.51
N LEU A 283 5.71 10.23 11.19
CA LEU A 283 6.75 9.47 10.51
C LEU A 283 7.89 10.37 10.01
N GLN A 284 7.62 11.65 9.67
CA GLN A 284 8.64 12.61 9.24
C GLN A 284 9.71 12.80 10.32
N LEU A 285 9.32 12.80 11.61
CA LEU A 285 10.24 12.85 12.75
C LEU A 285 11.27 11.71 12.78
N HIS A 286 10.95 10.59 12.13
CA HIS A 286 11.85 9.43 12.06
C HIS A 286 12.65 9.34 10.74
N VAL A 287 12.05 9.73 9.62
CA VAL A 287 12.69 9.59 8.30
C VAL A 287 13.40 10.88 7.85
N GLY A 288 13.01 12.02 8.42
CA GLY A 288 13.54 13.35 8.10
C GLY A 288 13.04 13.90 6.76
N GLN A 289 13.32 15.18 6.55
CA GLN A 289 13.01 15.86 5.29
C GLN A 289 13.81 15.28 4.12
N GLY A 290 13.22 15.31 2.93
CA GLY A 290 13.82 14.76 1.72
C GLY A 290 13.77 13.25 1.62
N ALA A 291 13.09 12.56 2.54
CA ALA A 291 12.85 11.12 2.45
C ALA A 291 11.87 10.80 1.33
N LEU A 292 12.12 9.68 0.63
CA LEU A 292 11.26 9.14 -0.41
C LEU A 292 11.03 7.66 -0.14
N GLY A 293 9.78 7.21 -0.24
CA GLY A 293 9.43 5.81 -0.09
C GLY A 293 8.64 5.30 -1.30
N VAL A 294 8.71 4.01 -1.57
CA VAL A 294 7.84 3.35 -2.54
C VAL A 294 7.23 2.13 -1.90
N ALA A 295 5.93 2.16 -1.71
CA ALA A 295 5.14 0.99 -1.38
C ALA A 295 4.54 0.41 -2.66
N ALA A 296 4.54 -0.90 -2.78
CA ALA A 296 3.89 -1.60 -3.87
C ALA A 296 3.12 -2.79 -3.31
N THR A 297 1.92 -3.02 -3.81
CA THR A 297 1.09 -4.18 -3.49
C THR A 297 0.51 -4.79 -4.75
N MET A 298 0.34 -6.10 -4.75
CA MET A 298 -0.37 -6.83 -5.79
C MET A 298 -1.76 -7.16 -5.29
N GLN A 299 -2.78 -6.68 -6.02
CA GLN A 299 -4.18 -6.89 -5.68
C GLN A 299 -4.79 -7.92 -6.62
N GLY A 300 -5.44 -8.94 -6.08
CA GLY A 300 -6.23 -9.89 -6.86
C GLY A 300 -7.34 -9.15 -7.63
N LYS A 301 -7.74 -9.67 -8.79
CA LYS A 301 -8.94 -9.19 -9.45
C LYS A 301 -10.11 -9.51 -8.52
N THR A 302 -10.65 -8.51 -7.88
CA THR A 302 -11.98 -8.61 -7.30
C THR A 302 -12.95 -8.59 -8.49
N GLU A 303 -13.78 -9.61 -8.68
CA GLU A 303 -14.73 -9.77 -9.83
C GLU A 303 -15.83 -8.69 -9.87
N LEU A 304 -15.65 -7.55 -9.22
CA LEU A 304 -16.69 -6.56 -8.93
C LEU A 304 -16.59 -5.25 -9.70
N THR A 305 -15.68 -5.11 -10.65
CA THR A 305 -15.60 -3.88 -11.49
C THR A 305 -16.50 -3.90 -12.73
N GLU A 306 -17.20 -5.00 -13.04
CA GLU A 306 -18.07 -5.07 -14.24
C GLU A 306 -19.55 -4.71 -14.02
N SER A 307 -20.01 -4.46 -12.78
CA SER A 307 -21.44 -4.16 -12.53
C SER A 307 -21.81 -2.68 -12.39
N ALA A 308 -20.88 -1.75 -12.55
CA ALA A 308 -21.14 -0.31 -12.35
C ALA A 308 -21.39 0.50 -13.64
N GLU A 309 -21.29 -0.08 -14.84
CA GLU A 309 -21.48 0.66 -16.10
C GLU A 309 -22.84 0.43 -16.82
N SER A 310 -23.79 -0.28 -16.25
CA SER A 310 -25.09 -0.52 -16.91
C SER A 310 -26.31 0.01 -16.16
N ASN A 311 -26.30 1.27 -15.73
CA ASN A 311 -27.52 2.00 -15.36
C ASN A 311 -27.52 3.40 -15.97
N GLU A 312 -27.60 3.49 -17.28
CA GLU A 312 -28.15 4.69 -17.93
C GLU A 312 -29.68 4.70 -17.75
N PRO A 313 -30.27 5.80 -17.30
CA PRO A 313 -31.71 5.91 -17.19
C PRO A 313 -32.30 6.01 -18.61
N ALA A 314 -33.17 5.08 -18.96
CA ALA A 314 -33.95 5.08 -20.19
C ALA A 314 -34.73 6.40 -20.34
N ASP A 315 -34.34 7.16 -21.35
CA ASP A 315 -34.96 8.39 -21.82
C ASP A 315 -36.43 8.16 -22.18
N LYS A 316 -37.32 8.91 -21.51
CA LYS A 316 -38.72 9.05 -21.85
C LYS A 316 -38.87 9.79 -23.17
N ARG A 317 -39.00 9.11 -24.28
CA ARG A 317 -39.57 9.71 -25.50
C ARG A 317 -41.03 9.37 -25.66
N ASN A 318 -41.82 10.37 -25.31
CA ASN A 318 -42.94 10.96 -25.96
C ASN A 318 -43.35 10.35 -27.33
N THR A 319 -44.54 9.82 -27.42
CA THR A 319 -45.33 9.83 -28.66
C THR A 319 -46.77 10.11 -28.38
N ASP A 320 -47.14 11.43 -28.46
CA ASP A 320 -48.43 11.88 -28.97
C ASP A 320 -48.59 11.41 -30.40
N LYS A 321 -49.74 10.82 -30.73
CA LYS A 321 -50.49 10.95 -31.99
C LYS A 321 -51.88 10.33 -31.82
N LYS A 322 -52.83 11.22 -31.70
CA LYS A 322 -53.97 11.52 -32.63
C LYS A 322 -54.50 10.37 -33.43
N SER A 323 -55.79 10.13 -33.29
CA SER A 323 -56.78 10.29 -34.37
C SER A 323 -58.06 9.55 -34.02
N THR A 324 -59.09 10.31 -33.76
CA THR A 324 -60.28 10.50 -34.59
C THR A 324 -60.92 9.22 -35.16
N ASP A 325 -62.09 9.04 -34.80
CA ASP A 325 -63.29 9.01 -35.62
C ASP A 325 -64.13 7.73 -35.56
N LYS A 326 -65.44 8.03 -35.38
CA LYS A 326 -66.66 7.51 -35.93
C LYS A 326 -67.38 6.34 -35.27
N LYS A 327 -68.43 6.72 -34.60
CA LYS A 327 -69.86 6.64 -35.07
C LYS A 327 -70.51 5.25 -35.16
N LYS A 328 -71.61 5.24 -34.52
CA LYS A 328 -72.94 4.63 -34.79
C LYS A 328 -73.19 3.31 -34.10
N ALA A 329 -74.21 3.46 -33.27
CA ALA A 329 -75.61 3.01 -33.41
C ALA A 329 -75.75 1.50 -33.08
N ASP A 330 -76.45 1.14 -32.13
CA ASP A 330 -77.84 1.20 -31.74
C ASP A 330 -77.98 1.06 -30.23
#